data_481c292bce80cc0ec76bc4ccfc81afe9
#
_entry.id   481c292bce80cc0ec76bc4ccfc81afe9
#
_cell.length_a   1.000
_cell.length_b   1.000
_cell.length_c   1.000
_cell.angle_alpha   90.00
_cell.angle_beta   90.00
_cell.angle_gamma   90.00
#
_symmetry.space_group_name_H-M   'P 1'
#
loop_
_entity.id
_entity.type
_entity.pdbx_description
1 polymer ?
#
loop_
_entity_poly.entity_id
_entity_poly.type
_entity_poly.pdbx_seq_one_letter_code
_entity_poly.pdbx_strand_id
1 'polypeptide(L)'
;LDLVRRHWPARMGRPPKRMLSGVPDHVDGSGLFLAERAGARLVNLDRMWHYPEGVENHTPIWTGHGIRILPGPSPLWVDATGKRLPPPLFPGFDALETLRYLRSTGFDWSWFILDLATLKKEFALSGSEQNPDLTGKSWLGVVRNRLLGPAAPVRAFLERGNDFLVAQDLSELMRKME
;
A
#
# COMPACT_ATOMS: atom_id res chain seq x y z
N LEU A 1 -12.55 0.68 10.16
CA LEU A 1 -11.64 1.87 10.18
C LEU A 1 -11.95 2.86 11.31
N ASP A 2 -13.13 2.85 11.92
CA ASP A 2 -13.52 3.82 12.98
C ASP A 2 -12.64 3.71 14.23
N LEU A 3 -12.29 2.48 14.65
CA LEU A 3 -11.33 2.29 15.74
C LEU A 3 -9.95 2.84 15.41
N VAL A 4 -9.50 2.68 14.17
CA VAL A 4 -8.23 3.25 13.71
C VAL A 4 -8.26 4.78 13.83
N ARG A 5 -9.34 5.43 13.39
CA ARG A 5 -9.51 6.89 13.52
C ARG A 5 -9.58 7.34 14.97
N ARG A 6 -10.31 6.60 15.82
CA ARG A 6 -10.45 6.90 17.26
C ARG A 6 -9.12 6.85 18.00
N HIS A 7 -8.26 5.89 17.67
CA HIS A 7 -6.96 5.68 18.31
C HIS A 7 -5.80 6.22 17.46
N TRP A 8 -6.10 7.08 16.47
CA TRP A 8 -5.05 7.67 15.63
C TRP A 8 -4.00 8.39 16.47
N PRO A 9 -2.70 8.13 16.26
CA PRO A 9 -1.65 8.73 17.08
C PRO A 9 -1.58 10.24 16.90
N ALA A 10 -1.74 11.01 17.97
CA ALA A 10 -1.67 12.48 17.92
C ALA A 10 -0.36 13.01 17.31
N ARG A 11 0.75 12.28 17.52
CA ARG A 11 2.06 12.59 16.93
C ARG A 11 2.11 12.53 15.40
N MET A 12 1.11 11.89 14.77
CA MET A 12 0.98 11.77 13.32
C MET A 12 0.06 12.86 12.72
N GLY A 13 -0.37 13.84 13.51
CA GLY A 13 -1.31 14.86 13.07
C GLY A 13 -2.73 14.30 12.86
N ARG A 14 -3.49 14.90 11.95
CA ARG A 14 -4.85 14.43 11.64
C ARG A 14 -4.80 13.12 10.85
N PRO A 15 -5.75 12.20 11.09
CA PRO A 15 -5.84 10.99 10.27
C PRO A 15 -6.10 11.36 8.79
N PRO A 16 -5.64 10.54 7.83
CA PRO A 16 -5.96 10.71 6.42
C PRO A 16 -7.47 10.72 6.20
N LYS A 17 -7.93 11.51 5.23
CA LYS A 17 -9.35 11.52 4.82
C LYS A 17 -9.73 10.18 4.24
N ARG A 18 -8.90 9.66 3.33
CA ARG A 18 -9.04 8.33 2.73
C ARG A 18 -8.09 7.35 3.41
N MET A 19 -8.63 6.23 3.85
CA MET A 19 -7.88 5.08 4.34
C MET A 19 -8.41 3.84 3.63
N LEU A 20 -7.50 2.99 3.18
CA LEU A 20 -7.82 1.70 2.60
C LEU A 20 -7.70 0.61 3.66
N SER A 21 -8.50 -0.44 3.55
CA SER A 21 -8.49 -1.58 4.46
C SER A 21 -7.90 -2.80 3.77
N GLY A 22 -6.79 -3.30 4.27
CA GLY A 22 -6.21 -4.57 3.84
C GLY A 22 -6.86 -5.80 4.48
N VAL A 23 -7.95 -5.61 5.24
CA VAL A 23 -8.66 -6.70 5.95
C VAL A 23 -10.16 -6.60 5.71
N PRO A 24 -10.89 -7.74 5.74
CA PRO A 24 -12.34 -7.77 5.59
C PRO A 24 -13.08 -7.01 6.69
N ASP A 25 -14.33 -6.61 6.40
CA ASP A 25 -15.16 -5.80 7.30
C ASP A 25 -15.43 -6.46 8.66
N HIS A 26 -15.42 -7.81 8.73
CA HIS A 26 -15.60 -8.52 9.99
C HIS A 26 -14.38 -8.43 10.93
N VAL A 27 -13.23 -7.94 10.45
CA VAL A 27 -12.06 -7.61 11.29
C VAL A 27 -12.24 -6.19 11.83
N ASP A 28 -13.20 -6.04 12.71
CA ASP A 28 -13.73 -4.76 13.21
C ASP A 28 -13.14 -4.32 14.56
N GLY A 29 -12.30 -5.17 15.17
CA GLY A 29 -11.70 -4.93 16.48
C GLY A 29 -12.58 -5.41 17.65
N SER A 30 -13.70 -6.11 17.40
CA SER A 30 -14.56 -6.67 18.46
C SER A 30 -13.79 -7.54 19.45
N GLY A 31 -12.72 -8.22 19.03
CA GLY A 31 -11.82 -8.97 19.91
C GLY A 31 -11.19 -8.13 21.02
N LEU A 32 -10.92 -6.84 20.79
CA LEU A 32 -10.40 -5.94 21.82
C LEU A 32 -11.43 -5.72 22.93
N PHE A 33 -12.69 -5.49 22.57
CA PHE A 33 -13.79 -5.31 23.54
C PHE A 33 -14.08 -6.59 24.33
N LEU A 34 -13.99 -7.77 23.68
CA LEU A 34 -14.13 -9.05 24.37
C LEU A 34 -13.00 -9.26 25.38
N ALA A 35 -11.76 -8.94 25.01
CA ALA A 35 -10.63 -9.02 25.92
C ALA A 35 -10.79 -8.08 27.13
N GLU A 36 -11.20 -6.83 26.91
CA GLU A 36 -11.45 -5.86 27.99
C GLU A 36 -12.57 -6.33 28.93
N ARG A 37 -13.69 -6.83 28.39
CA ARG A 37 -14.77 -7.43 29.20
C ARG A 37 -14.33 -8.64 29.98
N ALA A 38 -13.34 -9.38 29.50
CA ALA A 38 -12.72 -10.50 30.22
C ALA A 38 -11.67 -10.06 31.26
N GLY A 39 -11.52 -8.75 31.50
CA GLY A 39 -10.60 -8.20 32.48
C GLY A 39 -9.20 -7.87 31.93
N ALA A 40 -8.95 -7.97 30.64
CA ALA A 40 -7.68 -7.56 30.06
C ALA A 40 -7.55 -6.02 30.04
N ARG A 41 -6.34 -5.53 30.32
CA ARG A 41 -6.00 -4.11 30.16
C ARG A 41 -5.48 -3.86 28.76
N LEU A 42 -6.18 -3.03 28.00
CA LEU A 42 -5.73 -2.56 26.68
C LEU A 42 -4.71 -1.43 26.86
N VAL A 43 -3.56 -1.56 26.20
CA VAL A 43 -2.49 -0.55 26.25
C VAL A 43 -1.97 -0.27 24.85
N ASN A 44 -1.40 0.93 24.64
CA ASN A 44 -0.75 1.31 23.38
C ASN A 44 -1.68 1.21 22.13
N LEU A 45 -2.96 1.48 22.27
CA LEU A 45 -3.93 1.42 21.16
C LEU A 45 -3.60 2.40 20.02
N ASP A 46 -2.76 3.40 20.29
CA ASP A 46 -2.23 4.33 19.30
C ASP A 46 -0.99 3.80 18.53
N ARG A 47 -0.50 2.60 18.87
CA ARG A 47 0.61 1.95 18.18
C ARG A 47 0.10 1.04 17.09
N MET A 48 -0.20 1.63 15.94
CA MET A 48 -0.77 0.92 14.80
C MET A 48 0.30 0.66 13.75
N TRP A 49 0.15 -0.44 13.03
CA TRP A 49 1.00 -0.76 11.90
C TRP A 49 0.31 -0.36 10.59
N HIS A 50 0.66 0.80 10.08
CA HIS A 50 0.19 1.31 8.81
C HIS A 50 1.20 1.09 7.69
N TYR A 51 0.70 0.97 6.47
CA TYR A 51 1.51 0.92 5.26
C TYR A 51 1.22 2.14 4.40
N PRO A 52 2.25 2.98 4.09
CA PRO A 52 2.07 4.10 3.16
C PRO A 52 1.94 3.66 1.69
N GLU A 53 2.20 2.37 1.39
CA GLU A 53 2.19 1.79 0.06
C GLU A 53 0.83 1.17 -0.31
N GLY A 54 -0.28 1.70 0.18
CA GLY A 54 -1.62 1.20 -0.12
C GLY A 54 -2.19 1.75 -1.42
N VAL A 55 -2.79 0.88 -2.25
CA VAL A 55 -3.54 1.23 -3.45
C VAL A 55 -4.92 0.60 -3.42
N GLU A 56 -5.89 1.20 -4.11
CA GLU A 56 -7.25 0.66 -4.20
C GLU A 56 -7.28 -0.62 -5.04
N ASN A 57 -7.94 -1.65 -4.53
CA ASN A 57 -8.13 -2.87 -5.30
C ASN A 57 -9.15 -2.62 -6.43
N HIS A 58 -8.75 -2.85 -7.68
CA HIS A 58 -9.63 -2.74 -8.85
C HIS A 58 -10.82 -3.73 -8.85
N THR A 59 -10.75 -4.77 -8.00
CA THR A 59 -11.83 -5.76 -7.80
C THR A 59 -12.05 -5.92 -6.30
N PRO A 60 -12.69 -4.92 -5.64
CA PRO A 60 -12.84 -4.92 -4.19
C PRO A 60 -13.76 -6.06 -3.72
N ILE A 61 -13.38 -6.73 -2.64
CA ILE A 61 -14.15 -7.80 -1.98
C ILE A 61 -14.94 -7.22 -0.79
N TRP A 62 -14.48 -6.08 -0.24
CA TRP A 62 -15.15 -5.33 0.82
C TRP A 62 -14.98 -3.82 0.59
N THR A 63 -15.69 -3.03 1.34
CA THR A 63 -15.65 -1.56 1.22
C THR A 63 -14.26 -1.01 1.56
N GLY A 64 -13.69 -0.21 0.64
CA GLY A 64 -12.37 0.36 0.81
C GLY A 64 -11.23 -0.66 0.79
N HIS A 65 -11.43 -1.78 0.09
CA HIS A 65 -10.42 -2.83 -0.05
C HIS A 65 -9.14 -2.28 -0.67
N GLY A 66 -8.07 -2.27 0.12
CA GLY A 66 -6.74 -1.84 -0.28
C GLY A 66 -5.77 -3.00 -0.44
N ILE A 67 -4.90 -2.88 -1.41
CA ILE A 67 -3.77 -3.79 -1.65
C ILE A 67 -2.49 -3.03 -1.32
N ARG A 68 -1.56 -3.67 -0.61
CA ARG A 68 -0.22 -3.14 -0.43
C ARG A 68 0.64 -3.48 -1.64
N ILE A 69 1.23 -2.47 -2.25
CA ILE A 69 2.28 -2.67 -3.26
C ILE A 69 3.63 -2.89 -2.57
N LEU A 70 4.48 -3.69 -3.21
CA LEU A 70 5.86 -3.94 -2.83
C LEU A 70 6.73 -3.47 -4.00
N PRO A 71 7.05 -2.17 -4.06
CA PRO A 71 7.63 -1.57 -5.26
C PRO A 71 9.10 -1.95 -5.48
N GLY A 72 9.77 -2.53 -4.49
CA GLY A 72 11.20 -2.78 -4.51
C GLY A 72 12.03 -1.54 -4.11
N PRO A 73 13.36 -1.64 -4.09
CA PRO A 73 14.24 -0.57 -3.63
C PRO A 73 14.57 0.49 -4.70
N SER A 74 14.37 0.19 -5.99
CA SER A 74 14.83 1.05 -7.10
C SER A 74 13.85 2.14 -7.54
N PRO A 75 12.51 2.05 -7.33
CA PRO A 75 11.58 3.10 -7.72
C PRO A 75 11.91 4.44 -7.07
N LEU A 76 11.69 5.52 -7.84
CA LEU A 76 11.74 6.86 -7.30
C LEU A 76 10.45 7.13 -6.50
N TRP A 77 10.59 7.37 -5.21
CA TRP A 77 9.45 7.73 -4.35
C TRP A 77 9.39 9.23 -4.15
N VAL A 78 8.29 9.84 -4.57
CA VAL A 78 8.04 11.28 -4.43
C VAL A 78 6.74 11.52 -3.67
N ASP A 79 6.67 12.63 -2.95
CA ASP A 79 5.44 13.08 -2.32
C ASP A 79 4.45 13.63 -3.37
N ALA A 80 3.27 14.06 -2.93
CA ALA A 80 2.23 14.59 -3.80
C ALA A 80 2.64 15.86 -4.57
N THR A 81 3.71 16.55 -4.15
CA THR A 81 4.25 17.74 -4.83
C THR A 81 5.35 17.41 -5.82
N GLY A 82 5.66 16.11 -6.03
CA GLY A 82 6.74 15.65 -6.89
C GLY A 82 8.13 15.71 -6.26
N LYS A 83 8.24 16.06 -4.98
CA LYS A 83 9.52 16.11 -4.29
C LYS A 83 9.91 14.72 -3.80
N ARG A 84 11.15 14.31 -4.09
CA ARG A 84 11.70 13.04 -3.60
C ARG A 84 11.66 12.98 -2.07
N LEU A 85 11.25 11.85 -1.52
CA LEU A 85 11.31 11.61 -0.09
C LEU A 85 12.77 11.71 0.40
N PRO A 86 13.02 12.37 1.54
CA PRO A 86 14.37 12.53 2.06
C PRO A 86 14.95 11.18 2.54
N PRO A 87 16.28 10.98 2.45
CA PRO A 87 16.91 9.84 3.07
C PRO A 87 16.69 9.86 4.61
N PRO A 88 16.53 8.70 5.26
CA PRO A 88 16.61 7.34 4.71
C PRO A 88 15.27 6.76 4.29
N LEU A 89 14.26 7.59 3.96
CA LEU A 89 12.93 7.13 3.58
C LEU A 89 12.96 6.50 2.18
N PHE A 90 12.95 5.19 2.14
CA PHE A 90 12.84 4.39 0.93
C PHE A 90 11.86 3.23 1.14
N PRO A 91 11.34 2.60 0.08
CA PRO A 91 10.34 1.55 0.19
C PRO A 91 10.75 0.43 1.15
N GLY A 92 9.87 0.14 2.13
CA GLY A 92 10.08 -0.95 3.09
C GLY A 92 11.05 -0.66 4.24
N PHE A 93 11.63 0.54 4.35
CA PHE A 93 12.57 0.86 5.43
C PHE A 93 11.85 1.19 6.75
N ASP A 94 11.15 2.30 6.81
CA ASP A 94 10.43 2.76 8.00
C ASP A 94 9.05 3.31 7.62
N ALA A 95 8.04 2.45 7.76
CA ALA A 95 6.67 2.80 7.40
C ALA A 95 6.10 3.94 8.27
N LEU A 96 6.47 4.00 9.55
CA LEU A 96 5.94 5.01 10.48
C LEU A 96 6.55 6.38 10.21
N GLU A 97 7.87 6.46 10.04
CA GLU A 97 8.54 7.72 9.75
C GLU A 97 8.17 8.22 8.36
N THR A 98 8.05 7.33 7.38
CA THR A 98 7.55 7.67 6.04
C THR A 98 6.12 8.23 6.10
N LEU A 99 5.22 7.57 6.81
CA LEU A 99 3.86 8.07 6.99
C LEU A 99 3.84 9.44 7.67
N ARG A 100 4.68 9.63 8.71
CA ARG A 100 4.83 10.91 9.40
C ARG A 100 5.28 12.01 8.45
N TYR A 101 6.30 11.75 7.62
CA TYR A 101 6.76 12.68 6.60
C TYR A 101 5.63 13.03 5.63
N LEU A 102 4.98 12.03 5.03
CA LEU A 102 3.87 12.25 4.10
C LEU A 102 2.73 13.06 4.74
N ARG A 103 2.37 12.77 5.99
CA ARG A 103 1.36 13.57 6.72
C ARG A 103 1.78 15.02 6.92
N SER A 104 3.07 15.30 7.08
CA SER A 104 3.58 16.66 7.23
C SER A 104 3.48 17.49 5.95
N THR A 105 3.34 16.85 4.78
CA THR A 105 3.14 17.55 3.49
C THR A 105 1.73 18.13 3.33
N GLY A 106 0.78 17.68 4.15
CA GLY A 106 -0.65 18.05 4.05
C GLY A 106 -1.46 17.21 3.05
N PHE A 107 -0.83 16.29 2.35
CA PHE A 107 -1.46 15.39 1.37
C PHE A 107 -1.64 13.97 1.93
N ASP A 108 -2.53 13.22 1.31
CA ASP A 108 -2.88 11.84 1.71
C ASP A 108 -2.32 10.79 0.74
N TRP A 109 -1.48 11.18 -0.23
CA TRP A 109 -0.90 10.29 -1.24
C TRP A 109 0.55 10.65 -1.57
N SER A 110 1.21 9.72 -2.24
CA SER A 110 2.55 9.84 -2.79
C SER A 110 2.66 8.97 -4.03
N TRP A 111 3.75 9.12 -4.79
CA TRP A 111 3.93 8.42 -6.05
C TRP A 111 5.19 7.57 -6.06
N PHE A 112 5.06 6.34 -6.56
CA PHE A 112 6.20 5.52 -6.98
C PHE A 112 6.34 5.61 -8.50
N ILE A 113 7.46 6.17 -8.95
CA ILE A 113 7.79 6.29 -10.38
C ILE A 113 8.81 5.23 -10.73
N LEU A 114 8.50 4.38 -11.71
CA LEU A 114 9.35 3.28 -12.14
C LEU A 114 9.12 2.97 -13.62
N ASP A 115 10.13 2.42 -14.26
CA ASP A 115 10.01 1.91 -15.61
C ASP A 115 9.58 0.43 -15.64
N LEU A 116 9.28 -0.07 -16.84
CA LEU A 116 8.85 -1.46 -16.99
C LEU A 116 9.94 -2.48 -16.64
N ALA A 117 11.21 -2.13 -16.73
CA ALA A 117 12.31 -3.03 -16.38
C ALA A 117 12.37 -3.23 -14.86
N THR A 118 12.29 -2.15 -14.10
CA THR A 118 12.21 -2.16 -12.64
C THR A 118 10.95 -2.87 -12.18
N LEU A 119 9.79 -2.57 -12.79
CA LEU A 119 8.52 -3.21 -12.46
C LEU A 119 8.59 -4.73 -12.62
N LYS A 120 9.13 -5.22 -13.73
CA LYS A 120 9.29 -6.67 -13.96
C LYS A 120 10.21 -7.35 -12.95
N LYS A 121 11.25 -6.65 -12.51
CA LYS A 121 12.31 -7.21 -11.67
C LYS A 121 11.97 -7.16 -10.19
N GLU A 122 11.36 -6.09 -9.73
CA GLU A 122 11.27 -5.75 -8.30
C GLU A 122 9.85 -5.63 -7.78
N PHE A 123 8.87 -5.29 -8.63
CA PHE A 123 7.53 -4.97 -8.18
C PHE A 123 6.69 -6.22 -7.89
N ALA A 124 5.97 -6.21 -6.78
CA ALA A 124 5.02 -7.25 -6.41
C ALA A 124 3.80 -6.64 -5.69
N LEU A 125 2.77 -7.46 -5.53
CA LEU A 125 1.59 -7.14 -4.75
C LEU A 125 1.55 -8.04 -3.51
N SER A 126 1.13 -7.50 -2.38
CA SER A 126 0.89 -8.25 -1.15
C SER A 126 -0.52 -8.82 -1.15
N GLY A 127 -0.70 -9.96 -0.47
CA GLY A 127 -1.99 -10.64 -0.32
C GLY A 127 -2.05 -11.98 -1.04
N SER A 128 -2.75 -12.93 -0.46
CA SER A 128 -2.91 -14.29 -1.01
C SER A 128 -3.77 -14.28 -2.27
N GLU A 129 -4.77 -13.41 -2.33
CA GLU A 129 -5.66 -13.20 -3.47
C GLU A 129 -4.95 -12.63 -4.70
N GLN A 130 -3.84 -11.89 -4.48
CA GLN A 130 -3.01 -11.34 -5.54
C GLN A 130 -1.87 -12.29 -5.97
N ASN A 131 -1.66 -13.38 -5.26
CA ASN A 131 -0.57 -14.34 -5.51
C ASN A 131 -1.09 -15.80 -5.53
N PRO A 132 -2.02 -16.12 -6.45
CA PRO A 132 -2.63 -17.44 -6.50
C PRO A 132 -1.64 -18.57 -6.83
N ASP A 133 -0.56 -18.27 -7.54
CA ASP A 133 0.53 -19.19 -7.83
C ASP A 133 1.33 -19.57 -6.58
N LEU A 134 1.61 -18.62 -5.71
CA LEU A 134 2.26 -18.87 -4.41
C LEU A 134 1.31 -19.59 -3.46
N THR A 135 0.05 -19.16 -3.39
CA THR A 135 -0.97 -19.77 -2.54
C THR A 135 -1.26 -21.22 -2.97
N GLY A 136 -1.31 -21.46 -4.29
CA GLY A 136 -1.50 -22.78 -4.89
C GLY A 136 -0.22 -23.63 -4.93
N LYS A 137 0.91 -23.16 -4.38
CA LYS A 137 2.23 -23.84 -4.38
C LYS A 137 2.68 -24.27 -5.78
N SER A 138 2.34 -23.51 -6.81
CA SER A 138 2.68 -23.77 -8.21
C SER A 138 4.03 -23.15 -8.57
N TRP A 139 5.13 -23.88 -8.33
CA TRP A 139 6.47 -23.39 -8.65
C TRP A 139 6.67 -23.12 -10.17
N LEU A 140 6.05 -23.90 -11.04
CA LEU A 140 6.05 -23.65 -12.49
C LEU A 140 5.34 -22.33 -12.83
N GLY A 141 4.24 -22.01 -12.16
CA GLY A 141 3.56 -20.74 -12.28
C GLY A 141 4.43 -19.56 -11.89
N VAL A 142 5.13 -19.68 -10.75
CA VAL A 142 6.07 -18.65 -10.26
C VAL A 142 7.20 -18.42 -11.25
N VAL A 143 7.85 -19.48 -11.74
CA VAL A 143 8.94 -19.36 -12.71
C VAL A 143 8.45 -18.72 -14.02
N ARG A 144 7.32 -19.19 -14.55
CA ARG A 144 6.74 -18.62 -15.78
C ARG A 144 6.40 -17.14 -15.63
N ASN A 145 5.77 -16.74 -14.52
CA ASN A 145 5.38 -15.36 -14.28
C ASN A 145 6.59 -14.44 -14.12
N ARG A 146 7.72 -14.95 -13.64
CA ARG A 146 8.94 -14.15 -13.51
C ARG A 146 9.76 -14.06 -14.80
N LEU A 147 9.68 -15.06 -15.68
CA LEU A 147 10.43 -15.06 -16.93
C LEU A 147 9.72 -14.32 -18.07
N LEU A 148 8.38 -14.35 -18.09
CA LEU A 148 7.60 -13.86 -19.24
C LEU A 148 7.06 -12.41 -19.06
N GLY A 149 7.43 -11.71 -18.01
CA GLY A 149 7.01 -10.32 -17.79
C GLY A 149 6.44 -10.08 -16.38
N PRO A 150 5.73 -8.98 -16.15
CA PRO A 150 5.05 -8.75 -14.89
C PRO A 150 4.06 -9.87 -14.60
N ALA A 151 3.94 -10.30 -13.34
CA ALA A 151 2.95 -11.28 -12.91
C ALA A 151 1.53 -10.86 -13.35
N ALA A 152 0.67 -11.83 -13.65
CA ALA A 152 -0.67 -11.55 -14.14
C ALA A 152 -1.46 -10.57 -13.25
N PRO A 153 -1.42 -10.64 -11.90
CA PRO A 153 -2.04 -9.65 -11.03
C PRO A 153 -1.49 -8.24 -11.24
N VAL A 154 -0.18 -8.09 -11.39
CA VAL A 154 0.46 -6.77 -11.63
C VAL A 154 -0.01 -6.18 -12.96
N ARG A 155 -0.12 -6.99 -14.02
CA ARG A 155 -0.68 -6.54 -15.30
C ARG A 155 -2.11 -6.07 -15.16
N ALA A 156 -2.93 -6.79 -14.40
CA ALA A 156 -4.32 -6.40 -14.14
C ALA A 156 -4.41 -5.03 -13.45
N PHE A 157 -3.50 -4.71 -12.55
CA PHE A 157 -3.42 -3.38 -11.94
C PHE A 157 -2.94 -2.30 -12.91
N LEU A 158 -1.99 -2.59 -13.80
CA LEU A 158 -1.58 -1.65 -14.86
C LEU A 158 -2.73 -1.31 -15.84
N GLU A 159 -3.63 -2.27 -16.09
CA GLU A 159 -4.75 -2.12 -17.02
C GLU A 159 -6.00 -1.50 -16.37
N ARG A 160 -6.25 -1.80 -15.08
CA ARG A 160 -7.53 -1.52 -14.41
C ARG A 160 -7.42 -0.80 -13.07
N GLY A 161 -6.19 -0.63 -12.55
CA GLY A 161 -5.99 0.00 -11.25
C GLY A 161 -6.17 1.51 -11.33
N ASN A 162 -7.06 2.07 -10.52
CA ASN A 162 -7.31 3.52 -10.48
C ASN A 162 -6.07 4.32 -10.01
N ASP A 163 -5.26 3.71 -9.16
CA ASP A 163 -4.06 4.34 -8.59
C ASP A 163 -2.80 4.03 -9.41
N PHE A 164 -2.94 3.50 -10.65
CA PHE A 164 -1.84 3.17 -11.57
C PHE A 164 -1.91 4.06 -12.82
N LEU A 165 -0.91 4.89 -13.00
CA LEU A 165 -0.76 5.72 -14.19
C LEU A 165 0.31 5.11 -15.12
N VAL A 166 -0.07 4.82 -16.35
CA VAL A 166 0.84 4.28 -17.36
C VAL A 166 1.04 5.31 -18.46
N ALA A 167 2.29 5.56 -18.84
CA ALA A 167 2.67 6.53 -19.88
C ALA A 167 3.82 6.00 -20.73
N GLN A 168 3.97 6.54 -21.93
CA GLN A 168 5.05 6.18 -22.85
C GLN A 168 6.38 6.85 -22.48
N ASP A 169 6.29 8.04 -21.90
CA ASP A 169 7.44 8.83 -21.48
C ASP A 169 7.15 9.60 -20.18
N LEU A 170 8.20 10.20 -19.62
CA LEU A 170 8.11 10.93 -18.36
C LEU A 170 7.24 12.18 -18.47
N SER A 171 7.25 12.87 -19.61
CA SER A 171 6.46 14.09 -19.83
C SER A 171 4.95 13.79 -19.83
N GLU A 172 4.56 12.69 -20.47
CA GLU A 172 3.18 12.21 -20.43
C GLU A 172 2.79 11.77 -19.01
N LEU A 173 3.70 11.07 -18.31
CA LEU A 173 3.45 10.64 -16.93
C LEU A 173 3.20 11.84 -16.00
N MET A 174 4.04 12.86 -16.07
CA MET A 174 3.92 14.06 -15.26
C MET A 174 2.57 14.77 -15.48
N ARG A 175 2.10 14.88 -16.72
CA ARG A 175 0.78 15.43 -17.03
C ARG A 175 -0.39 14.63 -16.44
N LYS A 176 -0.23 13.30 -16.32
CA LYS A 176 -1.24 12.42 -15.72
C LYS A 176 -1.27 12.48 -14.20
N MET A 177 -0.17 12.92 -13.58
CA MET A 177 -0.04 13.06 -12.14
C MET A 177 -0.61 14.39 -11.60
N GLU A 178 -0.85 15.38 -12.47
CA GLU A 178 -1.51 16.65 -12.13
C GLU A 178 -3.01 16.46 -11.84
#